data_11b2f64a87533a6a78e30c2a4c54c815
#
_entry.id   11b2f64a87533a6a78e30c2a4c54c815
#
_cell.length_a   1.000
_cell.length_b   1.000
_cell.length_c   1.000
_cell.angle_alpha   90.00
_cell.angle_beta   90.00
_cell.angle_gamma   90.00
#
_symmetry.space_group_name_H-M   'P 1'
#
loop_
_entity.id
_entity.type
_entity.pdbx_description
1 polymer ?
#
loop_
_entity_poly.entity_id
_entity_poly.type
_entity_poly.pdbx_seq_one_letter_code
_entity_poly.pdbx_strand_id
1 'polypeptide(L)'
;MPVRGVLFDKDGTLIDLQASWVGAGLATARHLCALAQAPHRFDELVRDAGYDACAARLDPRSTWACGTTEALVREWVSRLALSGGEALVMRMVASMTAQAGATVVPLADPAALFARLAARGLRVGVATMDLEVGARMALQRLGVLDVVDFVCGCDSGHGEKPGPGMVLAFCRACALEPAQVMVVGDTPHDMQMARAAGAGVAVAVTSGAASAAVLAALCDRVIGDIGELEPFLQHHALWPAPSRTCA
;
A
#
# COMPACT_ATOMS: atom_id res chain seq x y z
N MET A 1 -9.83 -19.45 -13.69
CA MET A 1 -8.51 -19.59 -14.36
C MET A 1 -7.42 -19.59 -13.29
N PRO A 2 -6.31 -20.28 -13.47
CA PRO A 2 -5.21 -20.20 -12.51
C PRO A 2 -4.63 -18.78 -12.48
N VAL A 3 -4.28 -18.30 -11.29
CA VAL A 3 -3.57 -17.04 -11.09
C VAL A 3 -2.16 -17.16 -11.66
N ARG A 4 -1.68 -16.14 -12.34
CA ARG A 4 -0.32 -16.06 -12.89
C ARG A 4 0.48 -14.85 -12.37
N GLY A 5 -0.19 -13.91 -11.73
CA GLY A 5 0.45 -12.78 -11.09
C GLY A 5 -0.30 -12.35 -9.84
N VAL A 6 0.44 -11.88 -8.86
CA VAL A 6 -0.11 -11.32 -7.62
C VAL A 6 0.39 -9.89 -7.47
N LEU A 7 -0.53 -8.94 -7.39
CA LEU A 7 -0.26 -7.54 -7.16
C LEU A 7 -0.64 -7.19 -5.72
N PHE A 8 0.33 -6.84 -4.92
CA PHE A 8 0.15 -6.49 -3.52
C PHE A 8 0.05 -4.98 -3.33
N ASP A 9 -0.81 -4.54 -2.45
CA ASP A 9 -0.62 -3.28 -1.76
C ASP A 9 0.58 -3.36 -0.81
N LYS A 10 1.09 -2.21 -0.36
CA LYS A 10 2.25 -2.11 0.52
C LYS A 10 1.87 -1.91 1.99
N ASP A 11 1.25 -0.76 2.28
CA ASP A 11 1.03 -0.28 3.65
C ASP A 11 -0.24 -0.91 4.25
N GLY A 12 -0.11 -1.65 5.36
CA GLY A 12 -1.22 -2.44 5.92
C GLY A 12 -1.35 -3.84 5.33
N THR A 13 -0.61 -4.14 4.25
CA THR A 13 -0.60 -5.43 3.55
C THR A 13 0.73 -6.16 3.70
N LEU A 14 1.83 -5.54 3.27
CA LEU A 14 3.20 -6.08 3.39
C LEU A 14 3.91 -5.55 4.64
N ILE A 15 3.63 -4.30 5.00
CA ILE A 15 4.24 -3.62 6.16
C ILE A 15 3.16 -2.99 7.05
N ASP A 16 3.48 -2.90 8.32
CA ASP A 16 2.61 -2.25 9.32
C ASP A 16 2.52 -0.74 9.02
N LEU A 17 1.34 -0.30 8.63
CA LEU A 17 1.01 1.10 8.34
C LEU A 17 1.27 1.99 9.56
N GLN A 18 0.81 1.57 10.75
CA GLN A 18 0.90 2.39 11.97
C GLN A 18 2.37 2.58 12.37
N ALA A 19 3.13 1.49 12.43
CA ALA A 19 4.54 1.51 12.81
C ALA A 19 5.39 2.33 11.83
N SER A 20 5.07 2.27 10.54
CA SER A 20 5.85 2.94 9.49
C SER A 20 5.52 4.43 9.37
N TRP A 21 4.23 4.79 9.40
CA TRP A 21 3.79 6.13 8.97
C TRP A 21 3.41 7.08 10.09
N VAL A 22 2.91 6.59 11.24
CA VAL A 22 2.41 7.49 12.30
C VAL A 22 3.53 8.37 12.83
N GLY A 23 4.70 7.81 13.13
CA GLY A 23 5.84 8.58 13.63
C GLY A 23 6.28 9.67 12.65
N ALA A 24 6.39 9.35 11.36
CA ALA A 24 6.78 10.28 10.31
C ALA A 24 5.75 11.42 10.15
N GLY A 25 4.46 11.08 10.16
CA GLY A 25 3.40 12.07 10.06
C GLY A 25 3.34 13.01 11.27
N LEU A 26 3.43 12.48 12.49
CA LEU A 26 3.48 13.31 13.70
C LEU A 26 4.69 14.27 13.70
N ALA A 27 5.86 13.80 13.25
CA ALA A 27 7.05 14.65 13.13
C ALA A 27 6.84 15.74 12.06
N THR A 28 6.26 15.42 10.92
CA THR A 28 5.94 16.37 9.86
C THR A 28 4.91 17.40 10.32
N ALA A 29 3.84 16.99 11.00
CA ALA A 29 2.83 17.91 11.55
C ALA A 29 3.42 18.87 12.57
N ARG A 30 4.28 18.39 13.49
CA ARG A 30 5.00 19.26 14.45
C ARG A 30 5.89 20.28 13.75
N HIS A 31 6.63 19.85 12.72
CA HIS A 31 7.48 20.74 11.94
C HIS A 31 6.67 21.83 11.24
N LEU A 32 5.54 21.48 10.60
CA LEU A 32 4.66 22.45 9.94
C LEU A 32 4.03 23.42 10.93
N CYS A 33 3.59 22.95 12.11
CA CYS A 33 3.08 23.82 13.18
C CYS A 33 4.15 24.78 13.70
N ALA A 34 5.42 24.34 13.80
CA ALA A 34 6.52 25.21 14.17
C ALA A 34 6.81 26.29 13.12
N LEU A 35 6.80 25.93 11.82
CA LEU A 35 6.92 26.88 10.71
C LEU A 35 5.80 27.93 10.71
N ALA A 36 4.59 27.53 11.06
CA ALA A 36 3.44 28.40 11.18
C ALA A 36 3.42 29.24 12.47
N GLN A 37 4.38 29.05 13.36
CA GLN A 37 4.40 29.62 14.72
C GLN A 37 3.13 29.31 15.53
N ALA A 38 2.50 28.17 15.27
CA ALA A 38 1.23 27.73 15.84
C ALA A 38 1.31 26.33 16.46
N PRO A 39 2.22 26.09 17.45
CA PRO A 39 2.40 24.75 18.04
C PRO A 39 1.12 24.23 18.73
N HIS A 40 0.26 25.13 19.18
CA HIS A 40 -1.03 24.80 19.83
C HIS A 40 -2.03 24.15 18.87
N ARG A 41 -1.83 24.22 17.56
CA ARG A 41 -2.71 23.62 16.56
C ARG A 41 -2.37 22.15 16.23
N PHE A 42 -1.31 21.61 16.80
CA PHE A 42 -0.83 20.27 16.50
C PHE A 42 -1.89 19.19 16.73
N ASP A 43 -2.52 19.17 17.90
CA ASP A 43 -3.50 18.12 18.25
C ASP A 43 -4.76 18.19 17.38
N GLU A 44 -5.20 19.41 17.04
CA GLU A 44 -6.30 19.62 16.08
C GLU A 44 -5.92 19.08 14.69
N LEU A 45 -4.74 19.45 14.20
CA LEU A 45 -4.26 19.12 12.86
C LEU A 45 -4.19 17.60 12.64
N VAL A 46 -3.61 16.87 13.59
CA VAL A 46 -3.46 15.42 13.48
C VAL A 46 -4.76 14.67 13.68
N ARG A 47 -5.62 15.13 14.60
CA ARG A 47 -6.95 14.56 14.82
C ARG A 47 -7.82 14.70 13.57
N ASP A 48 -7.85 15.88 12.96
CA ASP A 48 -8.66 16.15 11.77
C ASP A 48 -8.16 15.36 10.55
N ALA A 49 -6.86 15.01 10.54
CA ALA A 49 -6.28 14.10 9.55
C ALA A 49 -6.55 12.61 9.83
N GLY A 50 -7.24 12.30 10.93
CA GLY A 50 -7.67 10.95 11.28
C GLY A 50 -6.81 10.23 12.31
N TYR A 51 -5.89 10.91 13.01
CA TYR A 51 -5.13 10.29 14.09
C TYR A 51 -5.86 10.38 15.42
N ASP A 52 -6.23 9.24 15.99
CA ASP A 52 -6.74 9.12 17.36
C ASP A 52 -5.58 8.96 18.34
N ALA A 53 -5.26 10.03 19.08
CA ALA A 53 -4.18 10.02 20.05
C ALA A 53 -4.45 9.11 21.26
N CYS A 54 -5.72 8.87 21.62
CA CYS A 54 -6.08 7.98 22.72
C CYS A 54 -5.91 6.51 22.36
N ALA A 55 -6.31 6.14 21.15
CA ALA A 55 -6.15 4.79 20.63
C ALA A 55 -4.78 4.56 19.96
N ALA A 56 -3.99 5.62 19.78
CA ALA A 56 -2.71 5.65 19.07
C ALA A 56 -2.81 5.02 17.66
N ARG A 57 -3.89 5.31 16.91
CA ARG A 57 -4.15 4.72 15.60
C ARG A 57 -4.81 5.69 14.62
N LEU A 58 -4.71 5.38 13.33
CA LEU A 58 -5.37 6.11 12.25
C LEU A 58 -6.80 5.58 12.02
N ASP A 59 -7.71 6.51 11.70
CA ASP A 59 -9.01 6.14 11.13
C ASP A 59 -8.76 5.55 9.73
N PRO A 60 -9.23 4.31 9.45
CA PRO A 60 -9.01 3.64 8.18
C PRO A 60 -9.61 4.34 6.96
N ARG A 61 -10.47 5.34 7.16
CA ARG A 61 -11.07 6.13 6.07
C ARG A 61 -10.44 7.50 5.91
N SER A 62 -9.43 7.82 6.71
CA SER A 62 -8.76 9.12 6.67
C SER A 62 -7.83 9.26 5.46
N THR A 63 -7.57 10.51 5.08
CA THR A 63 -6.55 10.83 4.06
C THR A 63 -5.18 10.28 4.46
N TRP A 64 -4.87 10.23 5.75
CA TRP A 64 -3.60 9.68 6.22
C TRP A 64 -3.48 8.17 6.05
N ALA A 65 -4.59 7.43 6.18
CA ALA A 65 -4.58 5.96 6.05
C ALA A 65 -4.71 5.45 4.61
N CYS A 66 -5.47 6.15 3.75
CA CYS A 66 -5.79 5.66 2.40
C CYS A 66 -5.47 6.66 1.27
N GLY A 67 -5.08 7.90 1.58
CA GLY A 67 -4.73 8.91 0.58
C GLY A 67 -3.25 8.90 0.22
N THR A 68 -2.84 9.86 -0.60
CA THR A 68 -1.44 10.12 -0.88
C THR A 68 -0.80 10.97 0.23
N THR A 69 0.50 10.80 0.46
CA THR A 69 1.28 11.67 1.36
C THR A 69 1.19 13.13 0.91
N GLU A 70 1.13 13.36 -0.41
CA GLU A 70 0.98 14.71 -0.97
C GLU A 70 -0.35 15.35 -0.58
N ALA A 71 -1.47 14.64 -0.71
CA ALA A 71 -2.79 15.15 -0.34
C ALA A 71 -2.83 15.53 1.15
N LEU A 72 -2.29 14.68 2.02
CA LEU A 72 -2.20 14.92 3.46
C LEU A 72 -1.36 16.17 3.79
N VAL A 73 -0.15 16.26 3.24
CA VAL A 73 0.74 17.40 3.48
C VAL A 73 0.16 18.69 2.93
N ARG A 74 -0.45 18.64 1.74
CA ARG A 74 -1.12 19.81 1.12
C ARG A 74 -2.27 20.32 1.98
N GLU A 75 -3.06 19.43 2.54
CA GLU A 75 -4.11 19.79 3.49
C GLU A 75 -3.53 20.49 4.73
N TRP A 76 -2.47 19.95 5.35
CA TRP A 76 -1.82 20.56 6.52
C TRP A 76 -1.22 21.94 6.22
N VAL A 77 -0.53 22.09 5.09
CA VAL A 77 0.03 23.37 4.63
C VAL A 77 -1.09 24.41 4.43
N SER A 78 -2.20 24.02 3.82
CA SER A 78 -3.37 24.88 3.59
C SER A 78 -4.03 25.30 4.90
N ARG A 79 -4.29 24.35 5.82
CA ARG A 79 -4.92 24.62 7.12
C ARG A 79 -4.06 25.55 8.00
N LEU A 80 -2.75 25.45 7.89
CA LEU A 80 -1.81 26.32 8.62
C LEU A 80 -1.52 27.64 7.91
N ALA A 81 -2.14 27.88 6.74
CA ALA A 81 -1.93 29.06 5.90
C ALA A 81 -0.43 29.36 5.64
N LEU A 82 0.36 28.29 5.47
CA LEU A 82 1.81 28.41 5.25
C LEU A 82 2.11 28.93 3.85
N SER A 83 2.99 29.92 3.77
CA SER A 83 3.62 30.34 2.51
C SER A 83 4.70 29.34 2.11
N GLY A 84 4.94 29.19 0.80
CA GLY A 84 5.95 28.26 0.28
C GLY A 84 5.42 27.35 -0.84
N GLY A 85 4.08 27.33 -1.00
CA GLY A 85 3.43 26.69 -2.14
C GLY A 85 3.87 25.25 -2.38
N GLU A 86 3.96 24.88 -3.65
CA GLU A 86 4.32 23.53 -4.09
C GLU A 86 5.69 23.05 -3.58
N ALA A 87 6.67 23.95 -3.53
CA ALA A 87 8.02 23.61 -3.08
C ALA A 87 8.06 23.16 -1.59
N LEU A 88 7.23 23.77 -0.73
CA LEU A 88 7.11 23.33 0.66
C LEU A 88 6.44 21.96 0.74
N VAL A 89 5.34 21.76 0.01
CA VAL A 89 4.62 20.49 -0.02
C VAL A 89 5.56 19.36 -0.43
N MET A 90 6.22 19.47 -1.58
CA MET A 90 7.10 18.43 -2.10
C MET A 90 8.30 18.13 -1.17
N ARG A 91 8.86 19.14 -0.52
CA ARG A 91 9.91 18.93 0.47
C ARG A 91 9.42 18.15 1.69
N MET A 92 8.21 18.44 2.18
CA MET A 92 7.63 17.72 3.32
C MET A 92 7.23 16.29 2.95
N VAL A 93 6.68 16.09 1.76
CA VAL A 93 6.39 14.76 1.21
C VAL A 93 7.65 13.91 1.16
N ALA A 94 8.73 14.41 0.53
CA ALA A 94 9.99 13.68 0.46
C ALA A 94 10.56 13.33 1.85
N SER A 95 10.48 14.29 2.80
CA SER A 95 10.93 14.07 4.18
C SER A 95 10.10 13.01 4.89
N MET A 96 8.78 13.06 4.76
CA MET A 96 7.86 12.10 5.39
C MET A 96 8.03 10.69 4.82
N THR A 97 8.11 10.55 3.49
CA THR A 97 8.38 9.28 2.81
C THR A 97 9.73 8.68 3.24
N ALA A 98 10.79 9.49 3.33
CA ALA A 98 12.10 9.02 3.77
C ALA A 98 12.07 8.53 5.23
N GLN A 99 11.36 9.23 6.12
CA GLN A 99 11.21 8.83 7.53
C GLN A 99 10.38 7.55 7.66
N ALA A 100 9.26 7.42 6.96
CA ALA A 100 8.44 6.21 6.93
C ALA A 100 9.23 5.02 6.38
N GLY A 101 9.96 5.21 5.28
CA GLY A 101 10.84 4.20 4.71
C GLY A 101 12.02 3.79 5.61
N ALA A 102 12.37 4.59 6.63
CA ALA A 102 13.36 4.22 7.63
C ALA A 102 12.83 3.24 8.68
N THR A 103 11.51 3.17 8.87
CA THR A 103 10.85 2.36 9.91
C THR A 103 9.92 1.33 9.25
N VAL A 104 10.50 0.34 8.58
CA VAL A 104 9.74 -0.74 7.93
C VAL A 104 9.58 -1.89 8.90
N VAL A 105 8.34 -2.19 9.27
CA VAL A 105 7.97 -3.36 10.08
C VAL A 105 7.15 -4.30 9.20
N PRO A 106 7.67 -5.50 8.85
CA PRO A 106 6.96 -6.44 8.00
C PRO A 106 5.74 -7.03 8.71
N LEU A 107 4.67 -7.24 7.96
CA LEU A 107 3.54 -8.07 8.32
C LEU A 107 3.78 -9.49 7.79
N ALA A 108 3.70 -10.49 8.65
CA ALA A 108 4.09 -11.87 8.35
C ALA A 108 5.53 -11.98 7.79
N ASP A 109 5.75 -12.80 6.76
CA ASP A 109 7.06 -12.99 6.11
C ASP A 109 6.94 -12.79 4.59
N PRO A 110 7.02 -11.53 4.10
CA PRO A 110 6.94 -11.24 2.66
C PRO A 110 8.07 -11.92 1.86
N ALA A 111 9.27 -12.05 2.43
CA ALA A 111 10.41 -12.61 1.72
C ALA A 111 10.19 -14.10 1.42
N ALA A 112 9.78 -14.88 2.42
CA ALA A 112 9.45 -16.28 2.22
C ALA A 112 8.25 -16.47 1.28
N LEU A 113 7.20 -15.63 1.39
CA LEU A 113 6.05 -15.70 0.50
C LEU A 113 6.45 -15.42 -0.96
N PHE A 114 7.17 -14.32 -1.23
CA PHE A 114 7.54 -13.93 -2.59
C PHE A 114 8.47 -14.96 -3.24
N ALA A 115 9.42 -15.53 -2.49
CA ALA A 115 10.27 -16.61 -2.98
C ALA A 115 9.44 -17.84 -3.41
N ARG A 116 8.40 -18.20 -2.64
CA ARG A 116 7.53 -19.34 -2.98
C ARG A 116 6.62 -19.03 -4.18
N LEU A 117 6.09 -17.82 -4.29
CA LEU A 117 5.31 -17.38 -5.46
C LEU A 117 6.16 -17.43 -6.74
N ALA A 118 7.37 -16.85 -6.69
CA ALA A 118 8.31 -16.86 -7.80
C ALA A 118 8.75 -18.28 -8.20
N ALA A 119 9.02 -19.17 -7.23
CA ALA A 119 9.35 -20.58 -7.49
C ALA A 119 8.23 -21.34 -8.22
N ARG A 120 6.99 -20.86 -8.13
CA ARG A 120 5.83 -21.40 -8.86
C ARG A 120 5.58 -20.67 -10.18
N GLY A 121 6.43 -19.73 -10.57
CA GLY A 121 6.33 -18.99 -11.81
C GLY A 121 5.25 -17.89 -11.82
N LEU A 122 4.76 -17.47 -10.62
CA LEU A 122 3.90 -16.30 -10.53
C LEU A 122 4.74 -15.03 -10.61
N ARG A 123 4.19 -14.03 -11.32
CA ARG A 123 4.72 -12.67 -11.29
C ARG A 123 4.28 -11.97 -10.01
N VAL A 124 5.19 -11.23 -9.40
CA VAL A 124 4.94 -10.48 -8.18
C VAL A 124 5.06 -8.99 -8.45
N GLY A 125 4.05 -8.22 -8.09
CA GLY A 125 4.06 -6.77 -8.21
C GLY A 125 3.64 -6.10 -6.91
N VAL A 126 4.02 -4.82 -6.77
CA VAL A 126 3.59 -3.95 -5.68
C VAL A 126 3.01 -2.65 -6.25
N ALA A 127 1.82 -2.26 -5.79
CA ALA A 127 1.14 -1.02 -6.14
C ALA A 127 0.70 -0.30 -4.87
N THR A 128 1.12 0.97 -4.69
CA THR A 128 0.89 1.73 -3.46
C THR A 128 0.48 3.16 -3.72
N MET A 129 -0.19 3.79 -2.74
CA MET A 129 -0.46 5.23 -2.72
C MET A 129 0.72 6.06 -2.20
N ASP A 130 1.82 5.42 -1.78
CA ASP A 130 3.11 6.06 -1.54
C ASP A 130 3.83 6.38 -2.86
N LEU A 131 4.91 7.17 -2.80
CA LEU A 131 5.80 7.39 -3.93
C LEU A 131 6.54 6.10 -4.31
N GLU A 132 6.80 5.89 -5.60
CA GLU A 132 7.54 4.72 -6.07
C GLU A 132 8.92 4.58 -5.39
N VAL A 133 9.62 5.70 -5.17
CA VAL A 133 10.90 5.69 -4.46
C VAL A 133 10.77 5.16 -3.04
N GLY A 134 9.72 5.54 -2.31
CA GLY A 134 9.43 5.04 -0.97
C GLY A 134 9.09 3.54 -0.97
N ALA A 135 8.30 3.10 -1.94
CA ALA A 135 7.98 1.69 -2.13
C ALA A 135 9.24 0.85 -2.37
N ARG A 136 10.12 1.28 -3.27
CA ARG A 136 11.39 0.58 -3.54
C ARG A 136 12.30 0.53 -2.33
N MET A 137 12.40 1.61 -1.55
CA MET A 137 13.17 1.62 -0.30
C MET A 137 12.63 0.62 0.71
N ALA A 138 11.30 0.54 0.89
CA ALA A 138 10.68 -0.43 1.78
C ALA A 138 10.93 -1.87 1.32
N LEU A 139 10.74 -2.17 0.03
CA LEU A 139 10.98 -3.50 -0.53
C LEU A 139 12.45 -3.92 -0.43
N GLN A 140 13.39 -2.98 -0.58
CA GLN A 140 14.82 -3.25 -0.38
C GLN A 140 15.12 -3.61 1.08
N ARG A 141 14.51 -2.91 2.04
CA ARG A 141 14.66 -3.23 3.49
C ARG A 141 14.05 -4.58 3.86
N LEU A 142 12.95 -4.95 3.22
CA LEU A 142 12.35 -6.27 3.35
C LEU A 142 13.18 -7.38 2.66
N GLY A 143 14.20 -7.02 1.87
CA GLY A 143 15.02 -7.96 1.11
C GLY A 143 14.26 -8.63 -0.05
N VAL A 144 13.22 -8.00 -0.58
CA VAL A 144 12.36 -8.57 -1.62
C VAL A 144 12.39 -7.83 -2.95
N LEU A 145 13.10 -6.70 -3.04
CA LEU A 145 13.09 -5.86 -4.25
C LEU A 145 13.53 -6.63 -5.51
N ASP A 146 14.51 -7.52 -5.38
CA ASP A 146 15.08 -8.28 -6.51
C ASP A 146 14.16 -9.39 -7.03
N VAL A 147 13.14 -9.77 -6.26
CA VAL A 147 12.17 -10.80 -6.66
C VAL A 147 10.82 -10.21 -7.08
N VAL A 148 10.70 -8.88 -7.05
CA VAL A 148 9.49 -8.15 -7.48
C VAL A 148 9.64 -7.76 -8.95
N ASP A 149 8.71 -8.21 -9.80
CA ASP A 149 8.71 -7.93 -11.24
C ASP A 149 8.22 -6.50 -11.57
N PHE A 150 7.44 -5.88 -10.67
CA PHE A 150 6.80 -4.59 -10.91
C PHE A 150 6.60 -3.80 -9.61
N VAL A 151 6.97 -2.53 -9.61
CA VAL A 151 6.71 -1.58 -8.51
C VAL A 151 6.06 -0.34 -9.09
N CYS A 152 4.98 0.12 -8.46
CA CYS A 152 4.22 1.30 -8.87
C CYS A 152 3.80 2.10 -7.66
N GLY A 153 4.17 3.37 -7.62
CA GLY A 153 3.68 4.38 -6.69
C GLY A 153 2.59 5.25 -7.33
N CYS A 154 2.01 6.16 -6.57
CA CYS A 154 1.02 7.12 -7.07
C CYS A 154 1.61 8.07 -8.13
N ASP A 155 2.92 8.27 -8.11
CA ASP A 155 3.69 9.12 -9.02
C ASP A 155 4.21 8.40 -10.28
N SER A 156 3.95 7.09 -10.44
CA SER A 156 4.44 6.29 -11.58
C SER A 156 3.67 6.53 -12.90
N GLY A 157 2.71 7.46 -12.94
CA GLY A 157 1.99 7.84 -14.14
C GLY A 157 0.89 6.87 -14.59
N HIS A 158 0.45 5.97 -13.71
CA HIS A 158 -0.60 4.99 -13.99
C HIS A 158 -1.94 5.34 -13.31
N GLY A 159 -2.04 6.54 -12.71
CA GLY A 159 -3.18 6.96 -11.90
C GLY A 159 -3.15 6.37 -10.50
N GLU A 160 -4.17 6.70 -9.73
CA GLU A 160 -4.29 6.35 -8.32
C GLU A 160 -5.38 5.31 -8.09
N LYS A 161 -5.31 4.57 -6.97
CA LYS A 161 -6.41 3.75 -6.47
C LYS A 161 -7.60 4.68 -6.09
N PRO A 162 -8.84 4.33 -6.40
CA PRO A 162 -9.35 3.03 -6.86
C PRO A 162 -9.38 2.84 -8.39
N GLY A 163 -8.73 3.69 -9.17
CA GLY A 163 -8.65 3.54 -10.63
C GLY A 163 -7.90 2.27 -11.05
N PRO A 164 -8.18 1.68 -12.23
CA PRO A 164 -7.63 0.40 -12.67
C PRO A 164 -6.18 0.45 -13.12
N GLY A 165 -5.60 1.65 -13.24
CA GLY A 165 -4.37 1.89 -14.01
C GLY A 165 -3.15 1.14 -13.52
N MET A 166 -2.96 1.00 -12.20
CA MET A 166 -1.81 0.27 -11.63
C MET A 166 -1.88 -1.24 -11.92
N VAL A 167 -3.08 -1.86 -11.84
CA VAL A 167 -3.28 -3.27 -12.21
C VAL A 167 -3.01 -3.48 -13.71
N LEU A 168 -3.55 -2.60 -14.55
CA LEU A 168 -3.34 -2.69 -16.00
C LEU A 168 -1.87 -2.46 -16.40
N ALA A 169 -1.14 -1.64 -15.66
CA ALA A 169 0.29 -1.44 -15.85
C ALA A 169 1.09 -2.70 -15.47
N PHE A 170 0.76 -3.34 -14.34
CA PHE A 170 1.32 -4.64 -13.97
C PHE A 170 1.07 -5.71 -15.02
N CYS A 171 -0.18 -5.79 -15.53
CA CYS A 171 -0.53 -6.71 -16.61
C CYS A 171 0.36 -6.51 -17.84
N ARG A 172 0.54 -5.27 -18.29
CA ARG A 172 1.41 -4.95 -19.44
C ARG A 172 2.87 -5.31 -19.18
N ALA A 173 3.40 -4.96 -18.00
CA ALA A 173 4.79 -5.22 -17.64
C ALA A 173 5.11 -6.73 -17.60
N CYS A 174 4.16 -7.54 -17.16
CA CYS A 174 4.35 -8.98 -16.95
C CYS A 174 3.72 -9.86 -18.04
N ALA A 175 3.18 -9.27 -19.10
CA ALA A 175 2.45 -9.98 -20.20
C ALA A 175 1.32 -10.88 -19.67
N LEU A 176 0.48 -10.31 -18.78
CA LEU A 176 -0.66 -10.99 -18.16
C LEU A 176 -1.98 -10.35 -18.63
N GLU A 177 -3.03 -11.18 -18.67
CA GLU A 177 -4.40 -10.66 -18.75
C GLU A 177 -4.93 -10.34 -17.34
N PRO A 178 -5.77 -9.30 -17.16
CA PRO A 178 -6.31 -8.96 -15.84
C PRO A 178 -6.96 -10.14 -15.11
N ALA A 179 -7.69 -11.00 -15.82
CA ALA A 179 -8.31 -12.20 -15.26
C ALA A 179 -7.32 -13.23 -14.68
N GLN A 180 -6.02 -13.08 -14.96
CA GLN A 180 -4.93 -13.92 -14.42
C GLN A 180 -4.26 -13.28 -13.19
N VAL A 181 -4.68 -12.08 -12.80
CA VAL A 181 -4.10 -11.33 -11.69
C VAL A 181 -4.95 -11.48 -10.45
N MET A 182 -4.30 -11.72 -9.33
CA MET A 182 -4.85 -11.57 -7.99
C MET A 182 -4.35 -10.24 -7.42
N VAL A 183 -5.26 -9.44 -6.87
CA VAL A 183 -4.93 -8.23 -6.10
C VAL A 183 -5.10 -8.54 -4.63
N VAL A 184 -4.11 -8.17 -3.82
CA VAL A 184 -4.12 -8.33 -2.36
C VAL A 184 -3.93 -6.95 -1.72
N GLY A 185 -4.86 -6.56 -0.85
CA GLY A 185 -4.82 -5.25 -0.20
C GLY A 185 -5.71 -5.18 1.04
N ASP A 186 -5.58 -4.10 1.81
CA ASP A 186 -6.28 -3.92 3.11
C ASP A 186 -7.36 -2.84 3.08
N THR A 187 -7.54 -2.15 1.93
CA THR A 187 -8.49 -1.04 1.79
C THR A 187 -9.58 -1.31 0.77
N PRO A 188 -10.74 -0.61 0.87
CA PRO A 188 -11.74 -0.59 -0.19
C PRO A 188 -11.19 -0.14 -1.54
N HIS A 189 -10.19 0.77 -1.57
CA HIS A 189 -9.60 1.25 -2.81
C HIS A 189 -8.86 0.16 -3.57
N ASP A 190 -8.20 -0.78 -2.88
CA ASP A 190 -7.54 -1.94 -3.48
C ASP A 190 -8.56 -2.86 -4.16
N MET A 191 -9.64 -3.14 -3.46
CA MET A 191 -10.70 -4.02 -3.95
C MET A 191 -11.42 -3.39 -5.16
N GLN A 192 -11.70 -2.09 -5.08
CA GLN A 192 -12.31 -1.34 -6.19
C GLN A 192 -11.37 -1.25 -7.40
N MET A 193 -10.07 -1.03 -7.18
CA MET A 193 -9.04 -1.07 -8.22
C MET A 193 -9.02 -2.43 -8.92
N ALA A 194 -9.04 -3.52 -8.15
CA ALA A 194 -9.10 -4.88 -8.68
C ALA A 194 -10.33 -5.10 -9.57
N ARG A 195 -11.51 -4.71 -9.10
CA ARG A 195 -12.77 -4.82 -9.84
C ARG A 195 -12.79 -3.97 -11.10
N ALA A 196 -12.35 -2.71 -11.00
CA ALA A 196 -12.30 -1.79 -12.13
C ALA A 196 -11.37 -2.28 -13.24
N ALA A 197 -10.30 -2.99 -12.89
CA ALA A 197 -9.35 -3.57 -13.83
C ALA A 197 -9.80 -4.91 -14.42
N GLY A 198 -10.81 -5.56 -13.85
CA GLY A 198 -11.21 -6.92 -14.21
C GLY A 198 -10.24 -7.99 -13.70
N ALA A 199 -9.58 -7.75 -12.57
CA ALA A 199 -8.72 -8.73 -11.91
C ALA A 199 -9.50 -10.00 -11.59
N GLY A 200 -8.84 -11.16 -11.77
CA GLY A 200 -9.48 -12.46 -11.62
C GLY A 200 -9.87 -12.78 -10.18
N VAL A 201 -9.09 -12.28 -9.20
CA VAL A 201 -9.34 -12.49 -7.78
C VAL A 201 -8.96 -11.23 -6.99
N ALA A 202 -9.82 -10.82 -6.07
CA ALA A 202 -9.55 -9.76 -5.10
C ALA A 202 -9.55 -10.35 -3.69
N VAL A 203 -8.40 -10.31 -3.02
CA VAL A 203 -8.22 -10.80 -1.65
C VAL A 203 -7.97 -9.63 -0.72
N ALA A 204 -8.78 -9.53 0.32
CA ALA A 204 -8.59 -8.51 1.34
C ALA A 204 -7.87 -9.10 2.55
N VAL A 205 -6.94 -8.32 3.13
CA VAL A 205 -6.28 -8.63 4.40
C VAL A 205 -6.82 -7.73 5.51
N THR A 206 -6.88 -8.24 6.74
CA THR A 206 -7.34 -7.46 7.92
C THR A 206 -6.18 -6.96 8.79
N SER A 207 -4.97 -7.14 8.32
CA SER A 207 -3.75 -6.66 8.97
C SER A 207 -3.56 -5.14 8.89
N GLY A 208 -4.33 -4.45 8.03
CA GLY A 208 -4.20 -3.02 7.80
C GLY A 208 -5.37 -2.18 8.31
N ALA A 209 -5.81 -1.23 7.47
CA ALA A 209 -6.70 -0.15 7.89
C ALA A 209 -8.17 -0.57 8.04
N ALA A 210 -8.73 -1.33 7.08
CA ALA A 210 -10.16 -1.58 7.05
C ALA A 210 -10.59 -2.86 7.79
N SER A 211 -11.79 -2.85 8.36
CA SER A 211 -12.34 -4.03 9.04
C SER A 211 -12.83 -5.09 8.04
N ALA A 212 -12.83 -6.35 8.46
CA ALA A 212 -13.36 -7.47 7.68
C ALA A 212 -14.80 -7.22 7.18
N ALA A 213 -15.64 -6.58 7.98
CA ALA A 213 -17.03 -6.30 7.60
C ALA A 213 -17.14 -5.33 6.41
N VAL A 214 -16.24 -4.34 6.33
CA VAL A 214 -16.18 -3.38 5.21
C VAL A 214 -15.66 -4.06 3.94
N LEU A 215 -14.63 -4.90 4.08
CA LEU A 215 -13.94 -5.53 2.95
C LEU A 215 -14.73 -6.69 2.34
N ALA A 216 -15.47 -7.45 3.15
CA ALA A 216 -16.17 -8.66 2.72
C ALA A 216 -17.18 -8.43 1.58
N ALA A 217 -17.77 -7.22 1.48
CA ALA A 217 -18.69 -6.88 0.40
C ALA A 217 -18.00 -6.53 -0.93
N LEU A 218 -16.67 -6.33 -0.93
CA LEU A 218 -15.90 -5.80 -2.05
C LEU A 218 -14.91 -6.81 -2.66
N CYS A 219 -14.59 -7.88 -1.92
CA CYS A 219 -13.58 -8.87 -2.29
C CYS A 219 -14.16 -10.27 -2.49
N ASP A 220 -13.36 -11.18 -3.02
CA ASP A 220 -13.71 -12.60 -3.16
C ASP A 220 -13.40 -13.36 -1.87
N ARG A 221 -12.41 -12.86 -1.10
CA ARG A 221 -11.98 -13.47 0.16
C ARG A 221 -11.38 -12.44 1.10
N VAL A 222 -11.65 -12.62 2.40
CA VAL A 222 -10.96 -11.95 3.49
C VAL A 222 -10.08 -12.96 4.21
N ILE A 223 -8.83 -12.60 4.48
CA ILE A 223 -7.85 -13.36 5.27
C ILE A 223 -7.25 -12.46 6.36
N GLY A 224 -6.55 -13.03 7.32
CA GLY A 224 -5.92 -12.26 8.41
C GLY A 224 -4.77 -11.40 7.92
N ASP A 225 -3.80 -12.01 7.29
CA ASP A 225 -2.63 -11.39 6.69
C ASP A 225 -2.11 -12.21 5.51
N ILE A 226 -1.02 -11.75 4.87
CA ILE A 226 -0.43 -12.42 3.71
C ILE A 226 0.14 -13.82 4.00
N GLY A 227 0.33 -14.19 5.26
CA GLY A 227 0.76 -15.55 5.66
C GLY A 227 -0.31 -16.60 5.33
N GLU A 228 -1.57 -16.21 5.25
CA GLU A 228 -2.67 -17.10 4.88
C GLU A 228 -2.89 -17.22 3.36
N LEU A 229 -2.16 -16.44 2.54
CA LEU A 229 -2.38 -16.39 1.10
C LEU A 229 -2.04 -17.71 0.40
N GLU A 230 -0.96 -18.37 0.78
CA GLU A 230 -0.55 -19.64 0.17
C GLU A 230 -1.54 -20.77 0.46
N PRO A 231 -1.99 -21.01 1.70
CA PRO A 231 -3.08 -21.94 1.99
C PRO A 231 -4.35 -21.64 1.18
N PHE A 232 -4.70 -20.36 1.04
CA PHE A 232 -5.85 -19.94 0.22
C PHE A 232 -5.67 -20.33 -1.25
N LEU A 233 -4.51 -20.04 -1.87
CA LEU A 233 -4.22 -20.38 -3.26
C LEU A 233 -4.29 -21.90 -3.50
N GLN A 234 -3.78 -22.70 -2.56
CA GLN A 234 -3.80 -24.17 -2.63
C GLN A 234 -5.23 -24.71 -2.54
N HIS A 235 -5.99 -24.25 -1.55
CA HIS A 235 -7.35 -24.75 -1.29
C HIS A 235 -8.31 -24.50 -2.46
N HIS A 236 -8.15 -23.37 -3.15
CA HIS A 236 -9.05 -22.97 -4.25
C HIS A 236 -8.54 -23.33 -5.64
N ALA A 237 -7.51 -24.18 -5.75
CA ALA A 237 -6.90 -24.58 -7.02
C ALA A 237 -6.50 -23.39 -7.93
N LEU A 238 -6.20 -22.25 -7.32
CA LEU A 238 -5.73 -21.03 -8.00
C LEU A 238 -4.22 -21.08 -8.23
N TRP A 239 -3.53 -22.01 -7.57
CA TRP A 239 -2.12 -22.25 -7.69
C TRP A 239 -1.78 -22.83 -9.07
N PRO A 240 -0.85 -22.26 -9.82
CA PRO A 240 -0.47 -22.84 -11.10
C PRO A 240 0.15 -24.24 -10.89
N ALA A 241 -0.10 -25.15 -11.83
CA ALA A 241 0.60 -26.41 -11.82
C ALA A 241 2.12 -26.15 -11.85
N PRO A 242 2.92 -26.98 -11.13
CA PRO A 242 4.37 -26.80 -11.16
C PRO A 242 4.84 -26.81 -12.61
N SER A 243 5.66 -25.82 -12.99
CA SER A 243 6.28 -25.78 -14.30
C SER A 243 7.06 -27.09 -14.48
N ARG A 244 6.72 -27.88 -15.51
CA ARG A 244 7.56 -29.03 -15.88
C ARG A 244 8.91 -28.45 -16.28
N THR A 245 9.88 -28.53 -15.37
CA THR A 245 11.28 -28.35 -15.73
C THR A 245 11.58 -29.41 -16.80
N CYS A 246 11.78 -28.96 -18.05
CA CYS A 246 12.42 -29.82 -19.04
C CYS A 246 13.79 -30.20 -18.48
N ALA A 247 13.95 -31.48 -18.18
CA ALA A 247 15.23 -32.09 -17.85
C ALA A 247 16.13 -32.09 -19.10
#